data_55c946373371228b5b80b130766e190e
#
_entry.id   55c946373371228b5b80b130766e190e
#
_cell.length_a   1.000
_cell.length_b   1.000
_cell.length_c   1.000
_cell.angle_alpha   90.00
_cell.angle_beta   90.00
_cell.angle_gamma   90.00
#
_symmetry.space_group_name_H-M   'P 1'
#
loop_
_entity.id
_entity.type
_entity.pdbx_description
1 polymer ?
#
loop_
_entity_poly.entity_id
_entity_poly.type
_entity_poly.pdbx_seq_one_letter_code
_entity_poly.pdbx_strand_id
1 'polypeptide(L)'
;CCGEHGIPVTPGCTNPSEVSVATKMGLEVVKFFPAEAAGGLKVLKALAGPFPKMRFIPTGGIGPHNLRDYLAFDKIIACGGSWMVPAAMVAANDWDGITALAREAVHTMLAPEVCHVGVNMPDAAAAGAAAGAPPTASPGCPT
;
A
#
# COMPACT_ATOMS: atom_id res chain seq x y z
N CYS A 1 12.80 -25.02 -13.57
CA CYS A 1 12.48 -23.96 -12.59
C CYS A 1 11.24 -23.17 -13.03
N CYS A 2 10.75 -22.21 -12.21
CA CYS A 2 9.51 -21.47 -12.51
C CYS A 2 9.51 -20.83 -13.91
N GLY A 3 10.62 -20.18 -14.30
CA GLY A 3 10.72 -19.52 -15.60
C GLY A 3 10.57 -20.48 -16.80
N GLU A 4 11.09 -21.67 -16.72
CA GLU A 4 10.95 -22.70 -17.79
C GLU A 4 9.50 -23.16 -18.00
N HIS A 5 8.69 -23.02 -16.95
CA HIS A 5 7.27 -23.35 -16.98
C HIS A 5 6.35 -22.15 -17.15
N GLY A 6 6.90 -20.94 -17.42
CA GLY A 6 6.11 -19.73 -17.56
C GLY A 6 5.39 -19.27 -16.28
N ILE A 7 5.85 -19.72 -15.10
CA ILE A 7 5.25 -19.39 -13.81
C ILE A 7 5.89 -18.09 -13.31
N PRO A 8 5.11 -17.01 -13.07
CA PRO A 8 5.62 -15.78 -12.49
C PRO A 8 6.23 -16.02 -11.10
N VAL A 9 7.36 -15.37 -10.82
CA VAL A 9 8.05 -15.47 -9.54
C VAL A 9 8.53 -14.11 -9.05
N THR A 10 8.39 -13.86 -7.75
CA THR A 10 8.92 -12.68 -7.07
C THR A 10 9.89 -13.14 -5.97
N PRO A 11 11.20 -13.27 -6.28
CA PRO A 11 12.18 -13.75 -5.31
C PRO A 11 12.38 -12.74 -4.18
N GLY A 12 12.71 -13.24 -2.98
CA GLY A 12 13.13 -12.42 -1.85
C GLY A 12 14.53 -11.87 -2.08
N CYS A 13 14.68 -10.56 -1.92
CA CYS A 13 15.94 -9.84 -2.05
C CYS A 13 16.09 -8.85 -0.91
N THR A 14 17.28 -8.76 -0.30
CA THR A 14 17.59 -7.82 0.78
C THR A 14 18.77 -6.91 0.47
N ASN A 15 19.55 -7.24 -0.55
CA ASN A 15 20.79 -6.54 -0.88
C ASN A 15 20.95 -6.33 -2.40
N PRO A 16 21.89 -5.43 -2.81
CA PRO A 16 22.07 -5.10 -4.23
C PRO A 16 22.49 -6.29 -5.11
N SER A 17 23.24 -7.26 -4.55
CA SER A 17 23.69 -8.42 -5.31
C SER A 17 22.53 -9.32 -5.71
N GLU A 18 21.59 -9.55 -4.79
CA GLU A 18 20.39 -10.34 -5.06
C GLU A 18 19.48 -9.66 -6.09
N VAL A 19 19.29 -8.34 -5.96
CA VAL A 19 18.51 -7.55 -6.95
C VAL A 19 19.20 -7.56 -8.32
N SER A 20 20.54 -7.51 -8.36
CA SER A 20 21.29 -7.61 -9.62
C SER A 20 21.08 -8.98 -10.29
N VAL A 21 21.07 -10.07 -9.52
CA VAL A 21 20.78 -11.41 -10.05
C VAL A 21 19.36 -11.46 -10.61
N ALA A 22 18.36 -10.97 -9.86
CA ALA A 22 16.99 -10.92 -10.32
C ALA A 22 16.85 -10.12 -11.63
N THR A 23 17.53 -8.97 -11.73
CA THR A 23 17.56 -8.13 -12.95
C THR A 23 18.16 -8.89 -14.13
N LYS A 24 19.27 -9.63 -13.94
CA LYS A 24 19.89 -10.44 -14.98
C LYS A 24 18.99 -11.58 -15.47
N MET A 25 18.09 -12.06 -14.60
CA MET A 25 17.07 -13.05 -14.94
C MET A 25 15.85 -12.45 -15.67
N GLY A 26 15.86 -11.15 -15.94
CA GLY A 26 14.76 -10.45 -16.61
C GLY A 26 13.57 -10.14 -15.69
N LEU A 27 13.73 -10.24 -14.37
CA LEU A 27 12.68 -9.92 -13.43
C LEU A 27 12.60 -8.41 -13.19
N GLU A 28 11.38 -7.88 -13.14
CA GLU A 28 11.09 -6.47 -12.87
C GLU A 28 10.49 -6.24 -11.48
N VAL A 29 10.13 -7.32 -10.79
CA VAL A 29 9.53 -7.26 -9.46
C VAL A 29 10.24 -8.24 -8.53
N VAL A 30 10.61 -7.76 -7.34
CA VAL A 30 11.19 -8.58 -6.27
C VAL A 30 10.49 -8.31 -4.95
N LYS A 31 10.49 -9.31 -4.08
CA LYS A 31 10.03 -9.18 -2.69
C LYS A 31 11.18 -8.66 -1.83
N PHE A 32 11.01 -7.52 -1.17
CA PHE A 32 11.95 -7.03 -0.17
C PHE A 32 11.61 -7.64 1.19
N PHE A 33 12.42 -8.59 1.65
CA PHE A 33 12.13 -9.39 2.85
C PHE A 33 13.41 -9.80 3.60
N PRO A 34 13.41 -9.73 4.94
CA PRO A 34 12.38 -9.16 5.83
C PRO A 34 12.49 -7.62 5.89
N ALA A 35 11.43 -6.88 5.50
CA ALA A 35 11.53 -5.46 5.19
C ALA A 35 12.00 -4.60 6.38
N GLU A 36 11.31 -4.63 7.51
CA GLU A 36 11.68 -3.80 8.68
C GLU A 36 13.01 -4.25 9.30
N ALA A 37 13.23 -5.56 9.43
CA ALA A 37 14.48 -6.09 9.99
C ALA A 37 15.70 -5.81 9.09
N ALA A 38 15.51 -5.65 7.79
CA ALA A 38 16.55 -5.28 6.83
C ALA A 38 16.83 -3.76 6.77
N GLY A 39 16.14 -2.97 7.58
CA GLY A 39 16.33 -1.51 7.67
C GLY A 39 15.22 -0.68 7.02
N GLY A 40 14.10 -1.31 6.68
CA GLY A 40 12.85 -0.66 6.30
C GLY A 40 12.91 0.16 5.02
N LEU A 41 12.02 1.13 4.93
CA LEU A 41 11.85 1.99 3.76
C LEU A 41 13.12 2.77 3.41
N LYS A 42 13.95 3.14 4.41
CA LYS A 42 15.21 3.85 4.18
C LYS A 42 16.19 3.02 3.36
N VAL A 43 16.39 1.76 3.73
CA VAL A 43 17.27 0.85 2.99
C VAL A 43 16.68 0.51 1.62
N LEU A 44 15.36 0.29 1.53
CA LEU A 44 14.69 0.02 0.27
C LEU A 44 14.85 1.18 -0.73
N LYS A 45 14.72 2.43 -0.29
CA LYS A 45 14.97 3.61 -1.15
C LYS A 45 16.41 3.66 -1.67
N ALA A 46 17.38 3.38 -0.80
CA ALA A 46 18.79 3.31 -1.20
C ALA A 46 19.05 2.17 -2.19
N LEU A 47 18.44 1.01 -1.96
CA LEU A 47 18.52 -0.17 -2.84
C LEU A 47 17.89 0.10 -4.21
N ALA A 48 16.77 0.83 -4.27
CA ALA A 48 16.08 1.14 -5.52
C ALA A 48 16.88 2.08 -6.45
N GLY A 49 17.77 2.90 -5.91
CA GLY A 49 18.54 3.89 -6.68
C GLY A 49 19.28 3.29 -7.88
N PRO A 50 20.14 2.28 -7.72
CA PRO A 50 20.87 1.66 -8.83
C PRO A 50 19.99 0.78 -9.74
N PHE A 51 18.74 0.51 -9.38
CA PHE A 51 17.82 -0.37 -10.12
C PHE A 51 16.54 0.37 -10.55
N PRO A 52 16.59 1.35 -11.44
CA PRO A 52 15.47 2.26 -11.74
C PRO A 52 14.23 1.56 -12.30
N LYS A 53 14.38 0.40 -12.94
CA LYS A 53 13.25 -0.39 -13.47
C LYS A 53 12.67 -1.38 -12.47
N MET A 54 13.39 -1.66 -11.39
CA MET A 54 12.95 -2.63 -10.39
C MET A 54 11.81 -2.06 -9.55
N ARG A 55 10.82 -2.89 -9.28
CA ARG A 55 9.71 -2.64 -8.34
C ARG A 55 9.76 -3.62 -7.19
N PHE A 56 9.21 -3.22 -6.07
CA PHE A 56 9.37 -3.96 -4.82
C PHE A 56 8.03 -4.29 -4.18
N ILE A 57 7.99 -5.45 -3.51
CA ILE A 57 6.92 -5.87 -2.62
C ILE A 57 7.54 -6.07 -1.23
N PRO A 58 7.61 -5.02 -0.39
CA PRO A 58 8.10 -5.16 0.97
C PRO A 58 7.17 -6.06 1.78
N THR A 59 7.79 -6.93 2.58
CA THR A 59 7.09 -7.90 3.44
C THR A 59 7.90 -8.11 4.70
N GLY A 60 7.23 -8.26 5.84
CA GLY A 60 7.87 -8.46 7.14
C GLY A 60 7.98 -7.17 7.94
N GLY A 61 7.19 -7.08 9.00
CA GLY A 61 7.05 -5.89 9.84
C GLY A 61 6.16 -4.79 9.26
N ILE A 62 5.47 -5.05 8.16
CA ILE A 62 4.48 -4.12 7.61
C ILE A 62 3.16 -4.27 8.36
N GLY A 63 2.55 -3.15 8.71
CA GLY A 63 1.28 -3.07 9.41
C GLY A 63 0.58 -1.72 9.21
N PRO A 64 -0.56 -1.47 9.86
CA PRO A 64 -1.32 -0.24 9.71
C PRO A 64 -0.50 1.03 9.99
N HIS A 65 0.48 0.93 10.89
CA HIS A 65 1.31 2.04 11.35
C HIS A 65 2.32 2.56 10.31
N ASN A 66 2.73 1.73 9.34
CA ASN A 66 3.76 2.08 8.34
C ASN A 66 3.33 1.78 6.89
N LEU A 67 2.18 1.17 6.67
CA LEU A 67 1.70 0.78 5.34
C LEU A 67 1.65 1.97 4.37
N ARG A 68 1.13 3.11 4.81
CA ARG A 68 1.00 4.32 3.97
C ARG A 68 2.36 4.88 3.56
N ASP A 69 3.33 4.88 4.46
CA ASP A 69 4.69 5.38 4.18
C ASP A 69 5.38 4.54 3.11
N TYR A 70 5.18 3.21 3.18
CA TYR A 70 5.68 2.31 2.14
C TYR A 70 4.99 2.56 0.80
N LEU A 71 3.67 2.60 0.77
CA LEU A 71 2.90 2.79 -0.47
C LEU A 71 3.08 4.18 -1.11
N ALA A 72 3.50 5.18 -0.34
CA ALA A 72 3.86 6.49 -0.87
C ALA A 72 5.14 6.48 -1.73
N PHE A 73 5.93 5.41 -1.69
CA PHE A 73 7.11 5.29 -2.55
C PHE A 73 6.76 4.61 -3.88
N ASP A 74 6.94 5.33 -4.97
CA ASP A 74 6.54 4.97 -6.34
C ASP A 74 7.08 3.62 -6.86
N LYS A 75 8.16 3.09 -6.26
CA LYS A 75 8.73 1.79 -6.61
C LYS A 75 8.04 0.62 -5.92
N ILE A 76 7.12 0.86 -5.00
CA ILE A 76 6.36 -0.18 -4.31
C ILE A 76 5.02 -0.37 -5.00
N ILE A 77 4.75 -1.61 -5.43
CA ILE A 77 3.51 -1.97 -6.12
C ILE A 77 2.50 -2.68 -5.23
N ALA A 78 2.95 -3.24 -4.13
CA ALA A 78 2.13 -3.91 -3.12
C ALA A 78 2.93 -4.05 -1.83
N CYS A 79 2.24 -4.28 -0.72
CA CYS A 79 2.85 -4.62 0.57
C CYS A 79 2.31 -5.95 1.07
N GLY A 80 3.18 -6.79 1.63
CA GLY A 80 2.79 -8.04 2.27
C GLY A 80 2.84 -7.92 3.80
N GLY A 81 1.79 -8.37 4.46
CA GLY A 81 1.74 -8.38 5.93
C GLY A 81 0.80 -9.46 6.47
N SER A 82 1.10 -9.94 7.65
CA SER A 82 0.33 -11.00 8.32
C SER A 82 -0.66 -10.47 9.36
N TRP A 83 -0.68 -9.16 9.62
CA TRP A 83 -1.55 -8.57 10.66
C TRP A 83 -3.04 -8.73 10.36
N MET A 84 -3.40 -8.85 9.08
CA MET A 84 -4.79 -9.03 8.64
C MET A 84 -5.32 -10.43 8.92
N VAL A 85 -4.43 -11.41 9.12
CA VAL A 85 -4.77 -12.82 9.33
C VAL A 85 -4.00 -13.36 10.55
N PRO A 86 -4.32 -12.88 11.78
CA PRO A 86 -3.68 -13.36 13.00
C PRO A 86 -3.94 -14.85 13.22
N ALA A 87 -2.89 -15.60 13.55
CA ALA A 87 -3.00 -17.03 13.78
C ALA A 87 -4.05 -17.41 14.84
N ALA A 88 -4.22 -16.58 15.88
CA ALA A 88 -5.24 -16.77 16.91
C ALA A 88 -6.67 -16.69 16.35
N MET A 89 -6.94 -15.75 15.43
CA MET A 89 -8.25 -15.65 14.79
C MET A 89 -8.52 -16.83 13.85
N VAL A 90 -7.50 -17.30 13.12
CA VAL A 90 -7.61 -18.52 12.31
C VAL A 90 -7.95 -19.73 13.19
N ALA A 91 -7.25 -19.89 14.31
CA ALA A 91 -7.51 -20.99 15.26
C ALA A 91 -8.89 -20.92 15.91
N ALA A 92 -9.42 -19.69 16.10
CA ALA A 92 -10.77 -19.47 16.62
C ALA A 92 -11.87 -19.55 15.55
N ASN A 93 -11.54 -19.71 14.27
CA ASN A 93 -12.45 -19.59 13.13
C ASN A 93 -13.17 -18.24 13.06
N ASP A 94 -12.53 -17.15 13.53
CA ASP A 94 -13.06 -15.79 13.50
C ASP A 94 -12.86 -15.17 12.10
N TRP A 95 -13.64 -15.63 11.15
CA TRP A 95 -13.58 -15.16 9.75
C TRP A 95 -14.13 -13.75 9.59
N ASP A 96 -15.07 -13.35 10.42
CA ASP A 96 -15.63 -12.00 10.41
C ASP A 96 -14.61 -10.97 10.91
N GLY A 97 -13.88 -11.28 11.97
CA GLY A 97 -12.77 -10.47 12.46
C GLY A 97 -11.65 -10.34 11.43
N ILE A 98 -11.25 -11.43 10.75
CA ILE A 98 -10.26 -11.41 9.68
C ILE A 98 -10.76 -10.53 8.51
N THR A 99 -12.02 -10.66 8.13
CA THR A 99 -12.65 -9.84 7.08
C THR A 99 -12.63 -8.36 7.45
N ALA A 100 -12.90 -8.02 8.71
CA ALA A 100 -12.83 -6.64 9.19
C ALA A 100 -11.40 -6.07 9.09
N LEU A 101 -10.40 -6.83 9.55
CA LEU A 101 -8.98 -6.42 9.44
C LEU A 101 -8.52 -6.25 7.99
N ALA A 102 -8.93 -7.13 7.10
CA ALA A 102 -8.61 -7.00 5.66
C ALA A 102 -9.28 -5.76 5.05
N ARG A 103 -10.52 -5.47 5.43
CA ARG A 103 -11.24 -4.27 4.98
C ARG A 103 -10.57 -2.99 5.51
N GLU A 104 -10.13 -2.98 6.76
CA GLU A 104 -9.37 -1.87 7.35
C GLU A 104 -8.04 -1.65 6.61
N ALA A 105 -7.32 -2.73 6.27
CA ALA A 105 -6.09 -2.64 5.49
C ALA A 105 -6.31 -2.01 4.11
N VAL A 106 -7.37 -2.42 3.41
CA VAL A 106 -7.75 -1.83 2.11
C VAL A 106 -8.12 -0.34 2.28
N HIS A 107 -8.87 -0.01 3.31
CA HIS A 107 -9.23 1.39 3.61
C HIS A 107 -7.99 2.24 3.88
N THR A 108 -7.05 1.72 4.67
CA THR A 108 -5.75 2.39 4.94
C THR A 108 -4.94 2.57 3.66
N MET A 109 -4.91 1.57 2.79
CA MET A 109 -4.20 1.61 1.50
C MET A 109 -4.78 2.66 0.56
N LEU A 110 -6.10 2.72 0.42
CA LEU A 110 -6.78 3.66 -0.48
C LEU A 110 -6.81 5.07 0.10
N ALA A 111 -6.65 5.21 1.42
CA ALA A 111 -6.68 6.48 2.14
C ALA A 111 -7.79 7.44 1.63
N PRO A 112 -9.07 7.01 1.55
CA PRO A 112 -10.12 7.86 1.05
C PRO A 112 -10.29 9.06 1.98
N GLU A 113 -10.05 10.25 1.47
CA GLU A 113 -10.33 11.51 2.14
C GLU A 113 -11.63 12.08 1.59
N VAL A 114 -12.57 12.44 2.47
CA VAL A 114 -13.78 13.12 2.06
C VAL A 114 -13.42 14.58 1.75
N CYS A 115 -13.26 14.89 0.47
CA CYS A 115 -12.93 16.24 0.02
C CYS A 115 -14.14 17.19 0.12
N HIS A 116 -15.35 16.68 -0.18
CA HIS A 116 -16.62 17.42 -0.08
C HIS A 116 -17.81 16.47 -0.10
N VAL A 117 -18.91 16.91 0.45
CA VAL A 117 -20.21 16.26 0.32
C VAL A 117 -21.10 17.15 -0.53
N GLY A 118 -21.53 16.65 -1.71
CA GLY A 118 -22.52 17.33 -2.54
C GLY A 118 -23.93 17.08 -2.02
N VAL A 119 -24.63 18.13 -1.62
CA VAL A 119 -26.06 18.07 -1.29
C VAL A 119 -26.84 18.70 -2.42
N ASN A 120 -27.67 17.90 -3.09
CA ASN A 120 -28.50 18.41 -4.20
C ASN A 120 -29.73 19.10 -3.60
N MET A 121 -29.73 20.42 -3.61
CA MET A 121 -30.85 21.26 -3.13
C MET A 121 -31.35 22.19 -4.24
N PRO A 122 -32.64 22.50 -4.25
CA PRO A 122 -33.25 23.35 -5.30
C PRO A 122 -32.70 24.77 -5.31
N ASP A 123 -32.11 25.22 -4.21
CA ASP A 123 -31.65 26.59 -4.00
C ASP A 123 -30.35 26.57 -3.18
N ALA A 124 -29.32 27.25 -3.69
CA ALA A 124 -27.99 27.34 -3.04
C ALA A 124 -28.05 28.13 -1.70
N ALA A 125 -28.95 29.07 -1.56
CA ALA A 125 -29.13 29.85 -0.33
C ALA A 125 -29.74 28.98 0.79
N ALA A 126 -30.67 28.08 0.45
CA ALA A 126 -31.22 27.10 1.38
C ALA A 126 -30.19 26.04 1.80
N ALA A 127 -29.27 25.67 0.91
CA ALA A 127 -28.17 24.75 1.20
C ALA A 127 -27.21 25.36 2.22
N GLY A 128 -26.83 26.61 2.11
CA GLY A 128 -25.97 27.32 3.05
C GLY A 128 -26.58 27.42 4.44
N ALA A 129 -27.88 27.68 4.53
CA ALA A 129 -28.61 27.77 5.79
C ALA A 129 -28.72 26.40 6.51
N ALA A 130 -28.92 25.31 5.75
CA ALA A 130 -29.01 23.95 6.27
C ALA A 130 -27.64 23.41 6.76
N ALA A 131 -26.55 23.84 6.14
CA ALA A 131 -25.19 23.42 6.49
C ALA A 131 -24.55 24.23 7.64
N GLY A 132 -25.20 25.32 8.10
CA GLY A 132 -24.69 26.15 9.19
C GLY A 132 -23.36 26.87 8.89
N ALA A 133 -22.98 26.97 7.61
CA ALA A 133 -21.72 27.57 7.20
C ALA A 133 -21.97 28.70 6.17
N PRO A 134 -21.22 29.82 6.24
CA PRO A 134 -21.23 30.80 5.17
C PRO A 134 -20.65 30.19 3.90
N PRO A 135 -21.09 30.60 2.70
CA PRO A 135 -20.56 30.11 1.43
C PRO A 135 -19.10 30.53 1.30
N THR A 136 -18.18 29.65 1.68
CA THR A 136 -16.75 29.82 1.39
C THR A 136 -16.45 29.22 0.03
N ALA A 137 -15.93 30.06 -0.88
CA ALA A 137 -15.37 29.57 -2.12
C ALA A 137 -14.25 28.57 -1.79
N SER A 138 -14.42 27.30 -2.14
CA SER A 138 -13.41 26.28 -2.00
C SER A 138 -12.22 26.60 -2.90
N PRO A 139 -10.98 26.63 -2.40
CA PRO A 139 -9.81 26.56 -3.27
C PRO A 139 -9.87 25.21 -4.00
N GLY A 140 -9.78 25.24 -5.33
CA GLY A 140 -10.06 24.11 -6.22
C GLY A 140 -9.31 22.84 -5.82
N CYS A 141 -10.06 21.74 -5.81
CA CYS A 141 -9.51 20.39 -5.82
C CYS A 141 -8.78 20.22 -7.18
N PRO A 142 -7.53 19.78 -7.24
CA PRO A 142 -6.86 19.52 -8.51
C PRO A 142 -7.59 18.37 -9.22
N THR A 143 -7.96 18.60 -10.47
CA THR A 143 -8.53 17.62 -11.41
C THR A 143 -7.53 16.55 -11.79
#